data_8dbd1a8a862d8dbf7f9c1fb5bb5f31ae
#
_entry.id   8dbd1a8a862d8dbf7f9c1fb5bb5f31ae
#
_cell.length_a   1.000
_cell.length_b   1.000
_cell.length_c   1.000
_cell.angle_alpha   90.00
_cell.angle_beta   90.00
_cell.angle_gamma   90.00
#
_symmetry.space_group_name_H-M   'P 1'
#
loop_
_entity.id
_entity.type
_entity.pdbx_description
1 polymer ?
#
loop_
_entity_poly.entity_id
_entity_poly.type
_entity_poly.pdbx_seq_one_letter_code
_entity_poly.pdbx_strand_id
1 'polypeptide(L)'
;MHSIIFHAHQKIDRVARRNLSTLEPSVYFPNIKQILKFEAGRGPDGAKLKRHEHSQQPWHFINPKEDAESDIHREINFHYSGLIDALIQKDLTRSGFEASWLAHALVDGLTPAHHHPYEEELEKLRGDHRDSRKGLTGRLYVKGSSVTKTVKKSVKLIGPKGILTSHAMFEAGAFTIIAPLRLAKSVPNSYEIATINKIGLINYFNKMV
;
A
#
# COMPACT_ATOMS: atom_id res chain seq x y z
N MET A 1 -1.25 4.77 -23.90
CA MET A 1 -1.25 5.94 -23.00
C MET A 1 -0.91 5.42 -21.61
N HIS A 2 0.34 5.59 -21.17
CA HIS A 2 0.73 5.20 -19.82
C HIS A 2 0.22 6.29 -18.88
N SER A 3 -0.77 5.95 -18.07
CA SER A 3 -1.21 6.84 -16.99
C SER A 3 -0.01 7.08 -16.07
N ILE A 4 0.54 8.27 -16.14
CA ILE A 4 1.59 8.73 -15.23
C ILE A 4 0.87 9.20 -13.96
N ILE A 5 0.36 8.25 -13.19
CA ILE A 5 0.00 8.55 -11.81
C ILE A 5 1.30 8.40 -11.03
N PHE A 6 1.97 9.53 -10.79
CA PHE A 6 3.13 9.57 -9.91
C PHE A 6 2.63 9.44 -8.48
N HIS A 7 2.94 8.32 -7.86
CA HIS A 7 2.64 8.10 -6.45
C HIS A 7 3.85 8.44 -5.58
N ALA A 8 3.60 8.85 -4.33
CA ALA A 8 4.64 9.08 -3.33
C ALA A 8 5.53 7.82 -3.15
N HIS A 9 4.93 6.64 -3.22
CA HIS A 9 5.60 5.33 -3.19
C HIS A 9 6.75 5.23 -4.18
N GLN A 10 6.55 5.57 -5.45
CA GLN A 10 7.59 5.52 -6.47
C GLN A 10 8.81 6.37 -6.12
N LYS A 11 8.59 7.50 -5.46
CA LYS A 11 9.70 8.35 -5.02
C LYS A 11 10.44 7.74 -3.84
N ILE A 12 9.72 7.19 -2.89
CA ILE A 12 10.28 6.49 -1.72
C ILE A 12 11.10 5.29 -2.19
N ASP A 13 10.58 4.46 -3.09
CA ASP A 13 11.27 3.32 -3.66
C ASP A 13 12.56 3.69 -4.38
N ARG A 14 12.54 4.79 -5.15
CA ARG A 14 13.75 5.29 -5.81
C ARG A 14 14.83 5.69 -4.82
N VAL A 15 14.46 6.29 -3.71
CA VAL A 15 15.40 6.70 -2.66
C VAL A 15 15.90 5.48 -1.92
N ALA A 16 15.02 4.58 -1.48
CA ALA A 16 15.36 3.34 -0.79
C ALA A 16 16.32 2.49 -1.64
N ARG A 17 16.03 2.30 -2.93
CA ARG A 17 16.89 1.51 -3.82
C ARG A 17 18.27 2.12 -4.03
N ARG A 18 18.36 3.46 -4.12
CA ARG A 18 19.67 4.13 -4.20
C ARG A 18 20.50 3.91 -2.94
N ASN A 19 19.87 3.90 -1.78
CA ASN A 19 20.56 3.65 -0.52
C ASN A 19 21.02 2.19 -0.41
N LEU A 20 20.16 1.26 -0.77
CA LEU A 20 20.48 -0.16 -0.75
C LEU A 20 21.73 -0.48 -1.59
N SER A 21 21.87 0.15 -2.77
CA SER A 21 23.05 -0.04 -3.61
C SER A 21 24.37 0.44 -3.01
N THR A 22 24.32 1.23 -1.94
CA THR A 22 25.52 1.67 -1.20
C THR A 22 25.84 0.79 0.00
N LEU A 23 24.86 0.04 0.50
CA LEU A 23 25.03 -0.86 1.64
C LEU A 23 25.55 -2.23 1.24
N GLU A 24 24.92 -2.79 0.21
CA GLU A 24 25.27 -4.09 -0.35
C GLU A 24 25.17 -4.02 -1.88
N PRO A 25 26.26 -4.07 -2.61
CA PRO A 25 26.24 -4.18 -4.04
C PRO A 25 25.80 -5.60 -4.46
N SER A 26 24.62 -6.02 -4.03
CA SER A 26 24.06 -7.30 -4.42
C SER A 26 23.68 -7.25 -5.89
N VAL A 27 24.39 -7.98 -6.72
CA VAL A 27 24.12 -8.17 -8.14
C VAL A 27 22.71 -8.73 -8.38
N TYR A 28 22.14 -9.40 -7.37
CA TYR A 28 20.88 -10.10 -7.47
C TYR A 28 19.68 -9.32 -6.95
N PHE A 29 19.87 -8.20 -6.24
CA PHE A 29 18.75 -7.37 -5.84
C PHE A 29 18.23 -6.55 -7.05
N PRO A 30 16.89 -6.50 -7.26
CA PRO A 30 16.33 -5.85 -8.43
C PRO A 30 16.71 -4.35 -8.48
N ASN A 31 17.00 -3.86 -9.67
CA ASN A 31 17.25 -2.43 -9.86
C ASN A 31 15.94 -1.62 -9.82
N ILE A 32 16.08 -0.29 -9.74
CA ILE A 32 14.94 0.61 -9.63
C ILE A 32 13.91 0.45 -10.77
N LYS A 33 14.37 0.16 -12.00
CA LYS A 33 13.46 -0.01 -13.13
C LYS A 33 12.64 -1.29 -13.02
N GLN A 34 13.23 -2.34 -12.46
CA GLN A 34 12.56 -3.62 -12.21
C GLN A 34 11.50 -3.48 -11.14
N ILE A 35 11.79 -2.76 -10.05
CA ILE A 35 10.83 -2.48 -8.97
C ILE A 35 9.68 -1.62 -9.50
N LEU A 36 9.98 -0.46 -10.10
CA LEU A 36 8.97 0.48 -10.60
C LEU A 36 8.08 -0.08 -11.72
N LYS A 37 8.48 -1.19 -12.36
CA LYS A 37 7.62 -1.89 -13.33
C LYS A 37 6.33 -2.42 -12.70
N PHE A 38 6.38 -2.72 -11.41
CA PHE A 38 5.27 -3.28 -10.64
C PHE A 38 4.58 -2.25 -9.73
N GLU A 39 4.80 -0.97 -10.01
CA GLU A 39 4.15 0.16 -9.37
C GLU A 39 2.97 0.71 -10.20
N ALA A 40 2.24 1.65 -9.64
CA ALA A 40 1.11 2.36 -10.27
C ALA A 40 0.07 1.39 -10.86
N GLY A 41 -0.26 1.51 -12.14
CA GLY A 41 -1.27 0.66 -12.79
C GLY A 41 -0.96 -0.85 -12.85
N ARG A 42 0.26 -1.26 -12.50
CA ARG A 42 0.68 -2.66 -12.37
C ARG A 42 0.97 -3.05 -10.92
N GLY A 43 0.95 -2.10 -10.02
CA GLY A 43 1.16 -2.28 -8.59
C GLY A 43 -0.14 -2.52 -7.83
N PRO A 44 -0.07 -2.48 -6.50
CA PRO A 44 -1.21 -2.70 -5.61
C PRO A 44 -2.38 -1.75 -5.89
N ASP A 45 -2.13 -0.46 -6.10
CA ASP A 45 -3.17 0.51 -6.46
C ASP A 45 -3.86 0.22 -7.79
N GLY A 46 -3.07 -0.21 -8.78
CA GLY A 46 -3.61 -0.59 -10.08
C GLY A 46 -4.43 -1.88 -10.05
N ALA A 47 -4.11 -2.79 -9.14
CA ALA A 47 -4.89 -4.01 -8.93
C ALA A 47 -6.31 -3.71 -8.46
N LYS A 48 -6.49 -2.66 -7.63
CA LYS A 48 -7.82 -2.20 -7.20
C LYS A 48 -8.74 -1.77 -8.34
N LEU A 49 -8.18 -1.27 -9.42
CA LEU A 49 -8.94 -0.78 -10.59
C LEU A 49 -9.30 -1.89 -11.56
N LYS A 50 -8.66 -3.05 -11.46
CA LYS A 50 -8.96 -4.21 -12.29
C LYS A 50 -10.15 -4.98 -11.72
N ARG A 51 -10.83 -5.76 -12.58
CA ARG A 51 -11.98 -6.60 -12.18
C ARG A 51 -11.51 -7.87 -11.45
N HIS A 52 -10.73 -7.72 -10.38
CA HIS A 52 -10.35 -8.83 -9.52
C HIS A 52 -11.36 -8.99 -8.39
N GLU A 53 -11.49 -10.20 -7.89
CA GLU A 53 -12.24 -10.46 -6.67
C GLU A 53 -11.60 -9.69 -5.51
N HIS A 54 -12.42 -9.22 -4.59
CA HIS A 54 -11.97 -8.36 -3.50
C HIS A 54 -10.95 -9.03 -2.59
N SER A 55 -11.07 -10.34 -2.41
CA SER A 55 -10.15 -11.19 -1.65
C SER A 55 -8.72 -11.25 -2.21
N GLN A 56 -8.55 -10.87 -3.48
CA GLN A 56 -7.26 -10.87 -4.18
C GLN A 56 -6.60 -9.47 -4.22
N GLN A 57 -7.19 -8.50 -3.53
CA GLN A 57 -6.67 -7.13 -3.59
C GLN A 57 -5.81 -6.86 -2.36
N PRO A 58 -4.64 -6.26 -2.58
CA PRO A 58 -3.77 -5.88 -1.48
C PRO A 58 -4.48 -4.91 -0.55
N TRP A 59 -4.36 -5.15 0.72
CA TRP A 59 -4.96 -4.34 1.76
C TRP A 59 -4.04 -3.19 2.14
N HIS A 60 -4.60 -1.99 2.33
CA HIS A 60 -3.85 -0.76 2.54
C HIS A 60 -4.07 -0.13 3.92
N PHE A 61 -5.01 -0.67 4.69
CA PHE A 61 -5.39 -0.07 5.97
C PHE A 61 -5.00 -0.96 7.14
N ILE A 62 -4.57 -0.32 8.22
CA ILE A 62 -4.26 -0.96 9.49
C ILE A 62 -5.03 -0.26 10.60
N ASN A 63 -5.57 -1.02 11.53
CA ASN A 63 -6.06 -0.48 12.80
C ASN A 63 -4.96 -0.66 13.86
N PRO A 64 -4.23 0.41 14.24
CA PRO A 64 -3.12 0.29 15.18
C PRO A 64 -3.58 -0.04 16.62
N LYS A 65 -4.89 -0.07 16.87
CA LYS A 65 -5.48 -0.45 18.17
C LYS A 65 -5.82 -1.93 18.25
N GLU A 66 -5.70 -2.66 17.17
CA GLU A 66 -5.95 -4.10 17.14
C GLU A 66 -4.62 -4.85 17.30
N ASP A 67 -4.52 -5.67 18.35
CA ASP A 67 -3.37 -6.54 18.60
C ASP A 67 -3.35 -7.76 17.66
N ALA A 68 -4.43 -7.98 16.91
CA ALA A 68 -4.54 -9.10 16.00
C ALA A 68 -3.74 -8.88 14.71
N GLU A 69 -3.26 -9.96 14.13
CA GLU A 69 -2.61 -9.96 12.82
C GLU A 69 -3.59 -9.44 11.75
N SER A 70 -3.38 -8.21 11.30
CA SER A 70 -4.19 -7.57 10.27
C SER A 70 -3.84 -8.04 8.87
N ASP A 71 -4.71 -7.72 7.90
CA ASP A 71 -4.47 -8.05 6.49
C ASP A 71 -3.14 -7.47 5.99
N ILE A 72 -2.76 -6.27 6.43
CA ILE A 72 -1.49 -5.65 6.03
C ILE A 72 -0.28 -6.41 6.58
N HIS A 73 -0.36 -6.98 7.77
CA HIS A 73 0.71 -7.84 8.32
C HIS A 73 0.90 -9.09 7.47
N ARG A 74 -0.20 -9.70 6.99
CA ARG A 74 -0.14 -10.84 6.09
C ARG A 74 0.48 -10.49 4.75
N GLU A 75 0.13 -9.34 4.19
CA GLU A 75 0.73 -8.82 2.95
C GLU A 75 2.24 -8.59 3.12
N ILE A 76 2.66 -7.93 4.21
CA ILE A 76 4.08 -7.71 4.52
C ILE A 76 4.83 -9.05 4.61
N ASN A 77 4.32 -10.00 5.38
CA ASN A 77 4.94 -11.32 5.54
C ASN A 77 5.00 -12.10 4.23
N PHE A 78 3.92 -12.08 3.45
CA PHE A 78 3.83 -12.77 2.18
C PHE A 78 4.88 -12.25 1.18
N HIS A 79 4.93 -10.94 0.99
CA HIS A 79 5.87 -10.33 0.05
C HIS A 79 7.32 -10.34 0.56
N TYR A 80 7.53 -10.28 1.87
CA TYR A 80 8.86 -10.42 2.45
C TYR A 80 9.42 -11.83 2.22
N SER A 81 8.66 -12.85 2.50
CA SER A 81 9.04 -14.25 2.25
C SER A 81 9.23 -14.52 0.76
N GLY A 82 8.30 -14.03 -0.07
CA GLY A 82 8.39 -14.13 -1.51
C GLY A 82 9.64 -13.45 -2.09
N LEU A 83 10.04 -12.30 -1.53
CA LEU A 83 11.26 -11.61 -1.92
C LEU A 83 12.51 -12.41 -1.59
N ILE A 84 12.59 -12.98 -0.38
CA ILE A 84 13.70 -13.85 0.02
C ILE A 84 13.82 -15.04 -0.94
N ASP A 85 12.71 -15.73 -1.20
CA ASP A 85 12.69 -16.87 -2.11
C ASP A 85 13.15 -16.49 -3.53
N ALA A 86 12.65 -15.37 -4.05
CA ALA A 86 13.00 -14.89 -5.38
C ALA A 86 14.47 -14.49 -5.48
N LEU A 87 15.04 -13.90 -4.42
CA LEU A 87 16.48 -13.56 -4.37
C LEU A 87 17.35 -14.84 -4.33
N ILE A 88 16.96 -15.85 -3.56
CA ILE A 88 17.65 -17.14 -3.50
C ILE A 88 17.63 -17.82 -4.88
N GLN A 89 16.47 -17.76 -5.57
CA GLN A 89 16.29 -18.33 -6.91
C GLN A 89 16.91 -17.46 -8.02
N LYS A 90 17.43 -16.27 -7.69
CA LYS A 90 17.96 -15.28 -8.65
C LYS A 90 16.93 -14.84 -9.71
N ASP A 91 15.63 -14.90 -9.37
CA ASP A 91 14.56 -14.42 -10.23
C ASP A 91 14.38 -12.90 -10.05
N LEU A 92 15.04 -12.11 -10.87
CA LEU A 92 14.98 -10.65 -10.81
C LEU A 92 13.60 -10.07 -11.13
N THR A 93 12.78 -10.79 -11.90
CA THR A 93 11.43 -10.33 -12.22
C THR A 93 10.52 -10.48 -11.02
N ARG A 94 10.52 -11.66 -10.40
CA ARG A 94 9.78 -11.93 -9.17
C ARG A 94 10.31 -11.08 -8.01
N SER A 95 11.63 -10.95 -7.87
CA SER A 95 12.22 -10.06 -6.84
C SER A 95 11.75 -8.61 -7.00
N GLY A 96 11.64 -8.11 -8.24
CA GLY A 96 11.13 -6.77 -8.50
C GLY A 96 9.66 -6.60 -8.13
N PHE A 97 8.84 -7.61 -8.38
CA PHE A 97 7.43 -7.66 -7.98
C PHE A 97 7.29 -7.66 -6.45
N GLU A 98 7.95 -8.60 -5.78
CA GLU A 98 7.85 -8.76 -4.33
C GLU A 98 8.39 -7.53 -3.59
N ALA A 99 9.52 -6.97 -4.05
CA ALA A 99 10.09 -5.75 -3.45
C ALA A 99 9.17 -4.54 -3.57
N SER A 100 8.51 -4.39 -4.72
CA SER A 100 7.57 -3.30 -4.97
C SER A 100 6.34 -3.40 -4.07
N TRP A 101 5.75 -4.58 -3.97
CA TRP A 101 4.53 -4.80 -3.19
C TRP A 101 4.79 -4.77 -1.69
N LEU A 102 5.93 -5.30 -1.25
CA LEU A 102 6.40 -5.16 0.15
C LEU A 102 6.59 -3.69 0.54
N ALA A 103 7.30 -2.94 -0.30
CA ALA A 103 7.54 -1.52 -0.04
C ALA A 103 6.22 -0.72 0.03
N HIS A 104 5.27 -1.03 -0.84
CA HIS A 104 3.94 -0.40 -0.83
C HIS A 104 3.21 -0.69 0.49
N ALA A 105 3.12 -1.96 0.91
CA ALA A 105 2.47 -2.34 2.15
C ALA A 105 3.11 -1.69 3.39
N LEU A 106 4.46 -1.62 3.42
CA LEU A 106 5.19 -0.94 4.51
C LEU A 106 4.91 0.56 4.54
N VAL A 107 4.90 1.23 3.40
CA VAL A 107 4.65 2.68 3.33
C VAL A 107 3.23 3.01 3.70
N ASP A 108 2.24 2.25 3.21
CA ASP A 108 0.84 2.42 3.60
C ASP A 108 0.66 2.24 5.10
N GLY A 109 1.16 1.14 5.65
CA GLY A 109 1.02 0.85 7.06
C GLY A 109 1.73 1.86 7.98
N LEU A 110 2.77 2.54 7.52
CA LEU A 110 3.45 3.62 8.26
C LEU A 110 2.84 5.01 7.99
N THR A 111 1.84 5.10 7.12
CA THR A 111 1.20 6.37 6.77
C THR A 111 -0.06 6.58 7.61
N PRO A 112 -0.12 7.60 8.48
CA PRO A 112 -1.26 7.80 9.40
C PRO A 112 -2.64 7.87 8.73
N ALA A 113 -2.71 8.25 7.46
CA ALA A 113 -3.98 8.25 6.72
C ALA A 113 -4.56 6.85 6.52
N HIS A 114 -3.71 5.82 6.52
CA HIS A 114 -4.11 4.42 6.41
C HIS A 114 -4.44 3.78 7.77
N HIS A 115 -4.32 4.54 8.89
CA HIS A 115 -4.74 4.11 10.22
C HIS A 115 -6.22 4.41 10.51
N HIS A 116 -6.94 4.96 9.54
CA HIS A 116 -8.37 5.22 9.66
C HIS A 116 -9.16 3.92 9.47
N PRO A 117 -10.22 3.66 10.26
CA PRO A 117 -11.07 2.47 10.12
C PRO A 117 -11.99 2.58 8.88
N TYR A 118 -11.36 2.70 7.74
CA TYR A 118 -11.98 3.01 6.47
C TYR A 118 -12.96 1.94 6.01
N GLU A 119 -12.59 0.67 6.14
CA GLU A 119 -13.45 -0.42 5.70
C GLU A 119 -14.68 -0.59 6.58
N GLU A 120 -14.52 -0.43 7.88
CA GLU A 120 -15.65 -0.43 8.81
C GLU A 120 -16.65 0.68 8.51
N GLU A 121 -16.16 1.87 8.16
CA GLU A 121 -17.02 2.97 7.75
C GLU A 121 -17.72 2.69 6.42
N LEU A 122 -17.03 2.07 5.47
CA LEU A 122 -17.63 1.63 4.22
C LEU A 122 -18.69 0.56 4.43
N GLU A 123 -18.43 -0.43 5.28
CA GLU A 123 -19.39 -1.47 5.62
C GLU A 123 -20.64 -0.89 6.29
N LYS A 124 -20.46 0.00 7.28
CA LYS A 124 -21.58 0.72 7.92
C LYS A 124 -22.39 1.55 6.92
N LEU A 125 -21.70 2.19 5.96
CA LEU A 125 -22.36 3.02 4.95
C LEU A 125 -23.13 2.18 3.92
N ARG A 126 -22.57 1.04 3.52
CA ARG A 126 -23.10 0.17 2.47
C ARG A 126 -24.08 -0.86 3.01
N GLY A 127 -23.76 -1.46 4.14
CA GLY A 127 -24.48 -2.60 4.71
C GLY A 127 -24.08 -3.93 4.07
N ASP A 128 -22.91 -3.98 3.42
CA ASP A 128 -22.36 -5.17 2.80
C ASP A 128 -20.89 -5.40 3.23
N HIS A 129 -20.51 -6.66 3.37
CA HIS A 129 -19.14 -7.00 3.70
C HIS A 129 -18.21 -6.81 2.49
N ARG A 130 -16.95 -6.49 2.75
CA ARG A 130 -15.89 -6.25 1.75
C ARG A 130 -15.86 -7.34 0.67
N ASP A 131 -15.87 -8.61 1.07
CA ASP A 131 -15.71 -9.74 0.17
C ASP A 131 -16.90 -9.97 -0.78
N SER A 132 -18.06 -9.39 -0.47
CA SER A 132 -19.23 -9.45 -1.34
C SER A 132 -19.18 -8.49 -2.52
N ARG A 133 -18.24 -7.56 -2.54
CA ARG A 133 -18.16 -6.47 -3.54
C ARG A 133 -17.33 -6.88 -4.74
N LYS A 134 -17.93 -6.83 -5.93
CA LYS A 134 -17.27 -7.18 -7.19
C LYS A 134 -17.05 -5.94 -8.06
N GLY A 135 -15.79 -5.77 -8.47
CA GLY A 135 -15.39 -4.73 -9.42
C GLY A 135 -15.59 -3.29 -8.95
N LEU A 136 -15.29 -2.34 -9.83
CA LEU A 136 -15.34 -0.90 -9.53
C LEU A 136 -16.76 -0.42 -9.17
N THR A 137 -17.78 -0.92 -9.86
CA THR A 137 -19.19 -0.60 -9.58
C THR A 137 -19.62 -1.06 -8.19
N GLY A 138 -19.21 -2.25 -7.77
CA GLY A 138 -19.46 -2.74 -6.42
C GLY A 138 -18.82 -1.87 -5.32
N ARG A 139 -17.76 -1.13 -5.65
CA ARG A 139 -17.07 -0.24 -4.72
C ARG A 139 -17.64 1.17 -4.66
N LEU A 140 -18.03 1.72 -5.81
CA LEU A 140 -18.48 3.11 -5.93
C LEU A 140 -19.99 3.26 -5.76
N TYR A 141 -20.77 2.20 -5.99
CA TYR A 141 -22.22 2.26 -5.89
C TYR A 141 -22.71 1.92 -4.49
N VAL A 142 -23.51 2.79 -3.92
CA VAL A 142 -24.15 2.60 -2.61
C VAL A 142 -25.63 2.69 -2.74
N LYS A 143 -26.34 1.59 -2.56
CA LYS A 143 -27.81 1.55 -2.63
C LYS A 143 -28.43 1.95 -1.27
N GLY A 144 -29.37 2.88 -1.28
CA GLY A 144 -30.25 3.20 -0.17
C GLY A 144 -31.62 2.57 -0.35
N SER A 145 -32.43 2.56 0.72
CA SER A 145 -33.83 2.09 0.65
C SER A 145 -34.77 3.06 -0.07
N SER A 146 -34.30 4.24 -0.44
CA SER A 146 -35.00 5.24 -1.25
C SER A 146 -33.98 6.04 -2.06
N VAL A 147 -34.45 6.78 -3.07
CA VAL A 147 -33.61 7.67 -3.89
C VAL A 147 -32.85 8.68 -3.00
N THR A 148 -33.56 9.34 -2.08
CA THR A 148 -32.97 10.30 -1.15
C THR A 148 -31.87 9.68 -0.28
N LYS A 149 -32.10 8.46 0.24
CA LYS A 149 -31.10 7.74 1.03
C LYS A 149 -29.92 7.30 0.16
N THR A 150 -30.13 6.92 -1.09
CA THR A 150 -29.07 6.59 -2.05
C THR A 150 -28.18 7.81 -2.31
N VAL A 151 -28.77 8.97 -2.62
CA VAL A 151 -28.03 10.22 -2.81
C VAL A 151 -27.23 10.59 -1.56
N LYS A 152 -27.86 10.56 -0.37
CA LYS A 152 -27.18 10.87 0.90
C LYS A 152 -25.98 9.96 1.16
N LYS A 153 -26.12 8.67 0.91
CA LYS A 153 -25.02 7.69 1.03
C LYS A 153 -23.93 7.95 0.00
N SER A 154 -24.29 8.22 -1.24
CA SER A 154 -23.33 8.55 -2.31
C SER A 154 -22.51 9.81 -2.00
N VAL A 155 -23.14 10.85 -1.45
CA VAL A 155 -22.45 12.07 -1.01
C VAL A 155 -21.48 11.76 0.16
N LYS A 156 -21.84 10.89 1.09
CA LYS A 156 -20.93 10.46 2.15
C LYS A 156 -19.75 9.65 1.60
N LEU A 157 -19.92 8.95 0.50
CA LEU A 157 -18.87 8.14 -0.10
C LEU A 157 -17.91 8.98 -0.96
N ILE A 158 -18.46 9.72 -1.92
CA ILE A 158 -17.70 10.43 -2.98
C ILE A 158 -17.96 11.94 -3.03
N GLY A 159 -18.67 12.51 -2.09
CA GLY A 159 -18.88 13.96 -1.99
C GLY A 159 -17.58 14.70 -1.58
N PRO A 160 -17.59 16.04 -1.50
CA PRO A 160 -16.41 16.85 -1.21
C PRO A 160 -15.69 16.49 0.12
N LYS A 161 -16.45 15.97 1.10
CA LYS A 161 -15.95 15.41 2.37
C LYS A 161 -16.26 13.92 2.48
N GLY A 162 -16.38 13.25 1.36
CA GLY A 162 -16.66 11.82 1.30
C GLY A 162 -15.42 11.00 1.67
N ILE A 163 -15.66 9.79 2.16
CA ILE A 163 -14.60 8.88 2.62
C ILE A 163 -13.54 8.67 1.52
N LEU A 164 -13.98 8.29 0.31
CA LEU A 164 -13.08 8.07 -0.83
C LEU A 164 -12.38 9.36 -1.29
N THR A 165 -13.12 10.47 -1.33
CA THR A 165 -12.59 11.75 -1.79
C THR A 165 -11.53 12.27 -0.82
N SER A 166 -11.78 12.20 0.49
CA SER A 166 -10.83 12.63 1.51
C SER A 166 -9.54 11.83 1.45
N HIS A 167 -9.62 10.51 1.28
CA HIS A 167 -8.46 9.66 1.10
C HIS A 167 -7.67 10.00 -0.18
N ALA A 168 -8.36 10.10 -1.32
CA ALA A 168 -7.72 10.46 -2.60
C ALA A 168 -7.07 11.85 -2.56
N MET A 169 -7.69 12.82 -1.89
CA MET A 169 -7.12 14.16 -1.71
C MET A 169 -5.91 14.15 -0.77
N PHE A 170 -5.92 13.32 0.25
CA PHE A 170 -4.75 13.14 1.11
C PHE A 170 -3.56 12.60 0.31
N GLU A 171 -3.77 11.52 -0.45
CA GLU A 171 -2.73 10.93 -1.31
C GLU A 171 -2.17 11.94 -2.33
N ALA A 172 -3.06 12.66 -3.01
CA ALA A 172 -2.66 13.69 -3.97
C ALA A 172 -1.90 14.83 -3.28
N GLY A 173 -2.34 15.26 -2.09
CA GLY A 173 -1.67 16.28 -1.29
C GLY A 173 -0.30 15.83 -0.81
N ALA A 174 -0.18 14.63 -0.27
CA ALA A 174 1.09 14.05 0.14
C ALA A 174 2.06 13.97 -1.04
N PHE A 175 1.60 13.54 -2.21
CA PHE A 175 2.42 13.51 -3.42
C PHE A 175 2.91 14.92 -3.82
N THR A 176 2.04 15.93 -3.83
CA THR A 176 2.44 17.29 -4.22
C THR A 176 3.51 17.88 -3.29
N ILE A 177 3.47 17.53 -2.01
CA ILE A 177 4.47 17.95 -1.02
C ILE A 177 5.77 17.15 -1.22
N ILE A 178 5.69 15.84 -1.36
CA ILE A 178 6.86 14.96 -1.44
C ILE A 178 7.57 15.07 -2.79
N ALA A 179 6.83 15.30 -3.89
CA ALA A 179 7.39 15.31 -5.23
C ALA A 179 8.58 16.27 -5.44
N PRO A 180 8.55 17.53 -4.99
CA PRO A 180 9.68 18.46 -5.13
C PRO A 180 10.80 18.23 -4.10
N LEU A 181 10.54 17.53 -2.99
CA LEU A 181 11.52 17.38 -1.92
C LEU A 181 12.69 16.49 -2.36
N ARG A 182 13.90 16.89 -2.00
CA ARG A 182 15.06 16.00 -2.03
C ARG A 182 15.07 15.17 -0.74
N LEU A 183 14.53 13.95 -0.82
CA LEU A 183 14.58 13.04 0.32
C LEU A 183 16.05 12.68 0.58
N ALA A 184 16.48 12.90 1.81
CA ALA A 184 17.82 12.55 2.27
C ALA A 184 18.02 11.03 2.19
N LYS A 185 19.30 10.63 2.07
CA LYS A 185 19.65 9.21 2.25
C LYS A 185 19.34 8.83 3.69
N SER A 186 18.49 7.84 3.85
CA SER A 186 18.26 7.19 5.13
C SER A 186 18.89 5.80 5.06
N VAL A 187 19.94 5.60 5.81
CA VAL A 187 20.63 4.31 5.91
C VAL A 187 20.30 3.78 7.29
N PRO A 188 19.72 2.56 7.39
CA PRO A 188 19.48 1.96 8.70
C PRO A 188 20.82 1.86 9.43
N ASN A 189 20.83 2.28 10.70
CA ASN A 189 22.01 2.13 11.53
C ASN A 189 22.13 0.69 12.04
N SER A 190 23.30 0.35 12.59
CA SER A 190 23.56 -1.01 13.09
C SER A 190 22.60 -1.45 14.20
N TYR A 191 22.11 -0.51 15.01
CA TYR A 191 21.12 -0.78 16.05
C TYR A 191 19.75 -1.17 15.46
N GLU A 192 19.28 -0.45 14.43
CA GLU A 192 18.02 -0.76 13.74
C GLU A 192 18.10 -2.14 13.07
N ILE A 193 19.20 -2.42 12.36
CA ILE A 193 19.43 -3.72 11.72
C ILE A 193 19.44 -4.84 12.78
N ALA A 194 20.18 -4.67 13.88
CA ALA A 194 20.21 -5.64 14.96
C ALA A 194 18.83 -5.83 15.61
N THR A 195 18.07 -4.78 15.73
CA THR A 195 16.71 -4.82 16.28
C THR A 195 15.78 -5.62 15.37
N ILE A 196 15.78 -5.34 14.06
CA ILE A 196 14.97 -6.10 13.07
C ILE A 196 15.36 -7.59 13.12
N ASN A 197 16.65 -7.90 13.14
CA ASN A 197 17.13 -9.28 13.20
C ASN A 197 16.72 -10.00 14.50
N LYS A 198 16.63 -9.27 15.61
CA LYS A 198 16.25 -9.82 16.91
C LYS A 198 14.75 -10.08 17.05
N ILE A 199 13.92 -9.15 16.63
CA ILE A 199 12.47 -9.21 16.87
C ILE A 199 11.65 -9.53 15.62
N GLY A 200 12.28 -9.55 14.45
CA GLY A 200 11.63 -9.76 13.16
C GLY A 200 10.99 -8.49 12.59
N LEU A 201 10.72 -8.53 11.27
CA LEU A 201 10.20 -7.38 10.52
C LEU A 201 8.84 -6.89 11.04
N ILE A 202 7.90 -7.78 11.28
CA ILE A 202 6.54 -7.43 11.74
C ILE A 202 6.56 -6.74 13.10
N ASN A 203 7.31 -7.29 14.06
CA ASN A 203 7.40 -6.68 15.38
C ASN A 203 8.12 -5.33 15.34
N TYR A 204 9.09 -5.16 14.44
CA TYR A 204 9.72 -3.87 14.22
C TYR A 204 8.75 -2.87 13.58
N PHE A 205 8.01 -3.29 12.55
CA PHE A 205 6.97 -2.51 11.92
C PHE A 205 5.92 -2.01 12.93
N ASN A 206 5.41 -2.90 13.78
CA ASN A 206 4.42 -2.55 14.82
C ASN A 206 4.93 -1.52 15.86
N LYS A 207 6.24 -1.40 16.03
CA LYS A 207 6.81 -0.35 16.89
C LYS A 207 6.86 1.01 16.21
N MET A 208 6.77 1.02 14.88
CA MET A 208 6.83 2.26 14.08
C MET A 208 5.42 2.80 13.78
N VAL A 209 4.39 1.95 13.78
CA VAL A 209 2.97 2.30 13.66
C VAL A 209 2.44 2.89 14.96
#